data_a44065bb91e3b0de1fdc863d8b50cd63
#
_entry.id   a44065bb91e3b0de1fdc863d8b50cd63
#
_cell.length_a   1.000
_cell.length_b   1.000
_cell.length_c   1.000
_cell.angle_alpha   90.00
_cell.angle_beta   90.00
_cell.angle_gamma   90.00
#
_symmetry.space_group_name_H-M   'P 1'
#
loop_
_entity.id
_entity.type
_entity.pdbx_description
1 polymer ?
#
loop_
_entity_poly.entity_id
_entity_poly.type
_entity_poly.pdbx_seq_one_letter_code
_entity_poly.pdbx_strand_id
1 'polypeptide(L)'
;PSGRMLKFSPRHPDSFAMNVVILAAGQGKRMRSDLPKVLHRLGGRPLLAHVLDTARELGAGKICVVYGHGGEAVRRAFDAADIIWVRQEPQLGTGHAVLQTLTFLDPAAPTLVLYGDVPLIGVATLTRLIEVAERGLGVLTEDLDDPGGYGRIVRDGDGNVLRIVEERDASEEERAIGEINTGFLAAPTAALMRWLPALGNDNAQGEYYLTDIVRLAIGEGLPVATTQPDDSWEVLGVNSKVQLAELERLH
;
A
#
# COMPACT_ATOMS: atom_id res chain seq x y z
N PRO A 1 28.60 -19.49 28.34
CA PRO A 1 27.43 -19.06 27.66
C PRO A 1 27.83 -18.13 26.54
N SER A 2 27.98 -18.69 25.34
CA SER A 2 28.46 -17.99 24.17
C SER A 2 27.22 -17.42 23.41
N GLY A 3 27.07 -16.11 23.46
CA GLY A 3 26.08 -15.38 22.63
C GLY A 3 26.42 -15.57 21.15
N ARG A 4 25.57 -16.26 20.44
CA ARG A 4 25.62 -16.36 18.98
C ARG A 4 25.14 -15.03 18.40
N MET A 5 26.06 -14.14 18.08
CA MET A 5 25.79 -13.00 17.20
C MET A 5 25.34 -13.55 15.85
N LEU A 6 24.10 -13.31 15.48
CA LEU A 6 23.63 -13.51 14.10
C LEU A 6 24.41 -12.53 13.22
N LYS A 7 25.36 -13.04 12.46
CA LYS A 7 26.04 -12.30 11.42
C LYS A 7 25.02 -12.08 10.29
N PHE A 8 24.58 -10.85 10.12
CA PHE A 8 23.94 -10.43 8.88
C PHE A 8 24.92 -10.70 7.74
N SER A 9 24.57 -11.64 6.88
CA SER A 9 25.29 -11.89 5.65
C SER A 9 25.07 -10.69 4.72
N PRO A 10 26.08 -10.09 4.09
CA PRO A 10 25.88 -9.04 3.10
C PRO A 10 25.07 -9.63 1.95
N ARG A 11 23.99 -8.93 1.56
CA ARG A 11 23.14 -9.31 0.44
C ARG A 11 23.98 -9.54 -0.82
N HIS A 12 23.68 -10.61 -1.54
CA HIS A 12 24.23 -10.89 -2.87
C HIS A 12 23.98 -9.69 -3.81
N PRO A 13 24.91 -9.38 -4.73
CA PRO A 13 24.77 -8.28 -5.70
C PRO A 13 23.63 -8.46 -6.71
N ASP A 14 22.89 -9.57 -6.66
CA ASP A 14 21.75 -9.89 -7.53
C ASP A 14 20.38 -9.68 -6.83
N SER A 15 20.28 -8.87 -5.76
CA SER A 15 18.98 -8.49 -5.23
C SER A 15 18.29 -7.59 -6.24
N PHE A 16 17.30 -8.13 -6.95
CA PHE A 16 16.42 -7.37 -7.84
C PHE A 16 15.91 -6.14 -7.09
N ALA A 17 16.34 -4.97 -7.55
CA ALA A 17 15.87 -3.71 -6.99
C ALA A 17 14.36 -3.62 -7.24
N MET A 18 13.54 -3.66 -6.17
CA MET A 18 12.08 -3.56 -6.31
C MET A 18 11.65 -2.15 -6.69
N ASN A 19 10.48 -2.03 -7.31
CA ASN A 19 9.77 -0.77 -7.44
C ASN A 19 8.89 -0.56 -6.20
N VAL A 20 8.85 0.67 -5.70
CA VAL A 20 7.91 1.08 -4.66
C VAL A 20 7.03 2.20 -5.19
N VAL A 21 5.72 2.05 -5.07
CA VAL A 21 4.72 3.08 -5.39
C VAL A 21 4.06 3.51 -4.09
N ILE A 22 4.17 4.79 -3.74
CA ILE A 22 3.56 5.36 -2.53
C ILE A 22 2.38 6.23 -2.94
N LEU A 23 1.18 5.86 -2.51
CA LEU A 23 -0.04 6.62 -2.77
C LEU A 23 -0.18 7.77 -1.76
N ALA A 24 -0.05 9.00 -2.24
CA ALA A 24 -0.11 10.23 -1.44
C ALA A 24 -1.09 11.27 -2.04
N ALA A 25 -1.99 10.85 -2.94
CA ALA A 25 -2.90 11.72 -3.66
C ALA A 25 -4.19 12.07 -2.88
N GLY A 26 -4.45 11.45 -1.73
CA GLY A 26 -5.67 11.63 -0.95
C GLY A 26 -5.85 13.08 -0.43
N GLN A 27 -7.06 13.64 -0.58
CA GLN A 27 -7.37 15.04 -0.21
C GLN A 27 -7.37 15.31 1.29
N GLY A 28 -7.43 14.29 2.15
CA GLY A 28 -7.38 14.44 3.61
C GLY A 28 -8.48 15.31 4.24
N LYS A 29 -9.68 15.39 3.66
CA LYS A 29 -10.78 16.27 4.12
C LYS A 29 -11.10 16.14 5.61
N ARG A 30 -10.96 14.93 6.18
CA ARG A 30 -11.21 14.66 7.61
C ARG A 30 -10.16 15.25 8.54
N MET A 31 -8.99 15.65 8.02
CA MET A 31 -7.94 16.36 8.79
C MET A 31 -8.36 17.79 9.17
N ARG A 32 -9.34 18.38 8.46
CA ARG A 32 -9.76 19.79 8.66
C ARG A 32 -8.56 20.73 8.72
N SER A 33 -7.70 20.67 7.71
CA SER A 33 -6.43 21.39 7.62
C SER A 33 -6.11 21.69 6.16
N ASP A 34 -5.52 22.87 5.90
CA ASP A 34 -5.01 23.23 4.58
C ASP A 34 -3.69 22.50 4.24
N LEU A 35 -3.03 21.94 5.27
CA LEU A 35 -1.85 21.14 5.08
C LEU A 35 -2.23 19.78 4.49
N PRO A 36 -1.61 19.33 3.38
CA PRO A 36 -1.80 17.99 2.85
C PRO A 36 -1.59 16.92 3.92
N LYS A 37 -2.48 15.90 3.93
CA LYS A 37 -2.53 14.87 4.96
C LYS A 37 -1.15 14.28 5.27
N VAL A 38 -0.40 13.92 4.24
CA VAL A 38 0.91 13.25 4.34
C VAL A 38 2.04 14.16 4.85
N LEU A 39 1.79 15.46 4.97
CA LEU A 39 2.72 16.44 5.57
C LEU A 39 2.47 16.71 7.06
N HIS A 40 1.37 16.20 7.63
CA HIS A 40 1.20 16.22 9.08
C HIS A 40 2.33 15.43 9.73
N ARG A 41 2.71 15.81 10.94
CA ARG A 41 3.90 15.27 11.59
C ARG A 41 3.54 14.21 12.63
N LEU A 42 4.31 13.14 12.63
CA LEU A 42 4.39 12.10 13.65
C LEU A 42 5.83 12.11 14.17
N GLY A 43 6.04 12.20 15.48
CA GLY A 43 7.38 12.29 16.04
C GLY A 43 8.20 13.46 15.47
N GLY A 44 7.54 14.58 15.12
CA GLY A 44 8.19 15.76 14.55
C GLY A 44 8.51 15.69 13.05
N ARG A 45 8.26 14.57 12.36
CA ARG A 45 8.55 14.32 10.94
C ARG A 45 7.26 14.11 10.12
N PRO A 46 7.18 14.56 8.84
CA PRO A 46 6.01 14.29 8.00
C PRO A 46 5.68 12.79 7.91
N LEU A 47 4.40 12.42 7.86
CA LEU A 47 3.96 11.02 7.70
C LEU A 47 4.65 10.34 6.51
N LEU A 48 4.68 11.03 5.35
CA LEU A 48 5.34 10.51 4.15
C LEU A 48 6.85 10.27 4.35
N ALA A 49 7.52 11.03 5.22
CA ALA A 49 8.94 10.84 5.47
C ALA A 49 9.23 9.47 6.11
N HIS A 50 8.37 9.00 7.01
CA HIS A 50 8.50 7.67 7.60
C HIS A 50 8.36 6.57 6.54
N VAL A 51 7.35 6.66 5.68
CA VAL A 51 7.11 5.68 4.60
C VAL A 51 8.26 5.67 3.59
N LEU A 52 8.81 6.84 3.25
CA LEU A 52 9.98 6.94 2.38
C LEU A 52 11.22 6.28 2.97
N ASP A 53 11.45 6.44 4.27
CA ASP A 53 12.59 5.81 4.93
C ASP A 53 12.44 4.28 4.96
N THR A 54 11.23 3.76 5.24
CA THR A 54 10.95 2.32 5.15
C THR A 54 11.19 1.80 3.72
N ALA A 55 10.74 2.53 2.68
CA ALA A 55 10.99 2.16 1.29
C ALA A 55 12.50 2.13 0.95
N ARG A 56 13.27 3.08 1.47
CA ARG A 56 14.74 3.12 1.29
C ARG A 56 15.43 1.98 2.03
N GLU A 57 15.01 1.69 3.26
CA GLU A 57 15.55 0.60 4.06
C GLU A 57 15.30 -0.77 3.43
N LEU A 58 14.16 -0.96 2.76
CA LEU A 58 13.87 -2.14 1.93
C LEU A 58 14.80 -2.27 0.72
N GLY A 59 15.56 -1.24 0.38
CA GLY A 59 16.44 -1.21 -0.79
C GLY A 59 15.69 -1.02 -2.10
N ALA A 60 14.64 -0.17 -2.10
CA ALA A 60 13.90 0.17 -3.31
C ALA A 60 14.83 0.72 -4.40
N GLY A 61 14.77 0.14 -5.60
CA GLY A 61 15.52 0.62 -6.77
C GLY A 61 14.85 1.82 -7.42
N LYS A 62 13.52 1.90 -7.33
CA LYS A 62 12.71 3.04 -7.78
C LYS A 62 11.64 3.35 -6.75
N ILE A 63 11.48 4.62 -6.41
CA ILE A 63 10.42 5.11 -5.52
C ILE A 63 9.58 6.11 -6.30
N CYS A 64 8.34 5.73 -6.61
CA CYS A 64 7.34 6.60 -7.21
C CYS A 64 6.37 7.10 -6.14
N VAL A 65 6.22 8.41 -6.00
CA VAL A 65 5.21 9.01 -5.11
C VAL A 65 4.11 9.63 -5.96
N VAL A 66 2.90 9.09 -5.83
CA VAL A 66 1.72 9.60 -6.53
C VAL A 66 1.06 10.69 -5.69
N TYR A 67 1.00 11.90 -6.24
CA TYR A 67 0.36 13.05 -5.59
C TYR A 67 -0.81 13.57 -6.42
N GLY A 68 -1.79 14.21 -5.78
CA GLY A 68 -3.00 14.72 -6.42
C GLY A 68 -3.05 16.24 -6.49
N HIS A 69 -4.26 16.76 -6.67
CA HIS A 69 -4.53 18.19 -6.68
C HIS A 69 -4.06 18.86 -5.37
N GLY A 70 -3.36 20.00 -5.47
CA GLY A 70 -2.77 20.68 -4.32
C GLY A 70 -1.48 20.02 -3.79
N GLY A 71 -1.06 18.88 -4.34
CA GLY A 71 0.10 18.11 -3.89
C GLY A 71 1.47 18.72 -4.26
N GLU A 72 1.51 19.85 -4.95
CA GLU A 72 2.78 20.57 -5.20
C GLU A 72 3.48 20.99 -3.89
N ALA A 73 2.71 21.19 -2.81
CA ALA A 73 3.27 21.43 -1.48
C ALA A 73 3.99 20.18 -0.95
N VAL A 74 3.46 18.98 -1.25
CA VAL A 74 4.10 17.69 -0.88
C VAL A 74 5.43 17.57 -1.60
N ARG A 75 5.44 17.74 -2.93
CA ARG A 75 6.66 17.66 -3.73
C ARG A 75 7.74 18.66 -3.25
N ARG A 76 7.35 19.92 -2.94
CA ARG A 76 8.29 20.93 -2.46
C ARG A 76 8.81 20.68 -1.05
N ALA A 77 8.10 19.89 -0.24
CA ALA A 77 8.53 19.56 1.12
C ALA A 77 9.66 18.51 1.15
N PHE A 78 9.90 17.83 0.04
CA PHE A 78 10.93 16.79 -0.08
C PHE A 78 11.89 17.12 -1.23
N ASP A 79 13.05 17.66 -0.89
CA ASP A 79 14.16 17.83 -1.84
C ASP A 79 14.96 16.53 -1.92
N ALA A 80 14.47 15.57 -2.73
CA ALA A 80 15.01 14.22 -2.82
C ALA A 80 15.08 13.76 -4.28
N ALA A 81 16.31 13.58 -4.77
CA ALA A 81 16.59 13.17 -6.14
C ALA A 81 16.24 11.70 -6.44
N ASP A 82 16.03 10.89 -5.40
CA ASP A 82 15.68 9.48 -5.48
C ASP A 82 14.18 9.22 -5.64
N ILE A 83 13.35 10.28 -5.66
CA ILE A 83 11.89 10.18 -5.77
C ILE A 83 11.43 10.58 -7.17
N ILE A 84 10.64 9.69 -7.79
CA ILE A 84 9.90 9.97 -9.01
C ILE A 84 8.51 10.48 -8.60
N TRP A 85 8.25 11.76 -8.83
CA TRP A 85 6.97 12.39 -8.53
C TRP A 85 5.99 12.21 -9.67
N VAL A 86 4.85 11.55 -9.41
CA VAL A 86 3.84 11.24 -10.41
C VAL A 86 2.54 11.94 -10.05
N ARG A 87 2.06 12.82 -10.92
CA ARG A 87 0.79 13.53 -10.71
C ARG A 87 -0.39 12.69 -11.18
N GLN A 88 -1.35 12.48 -10.29
CA GLN A 88 -2.64 11.90 -10.64
C GLN A 88 -3.68 13.00 -10.86
N GLU A 89 -4.12 13.18 -12.10
CA GLU A 89 -5.15 14.14 -12.47
C GLU A 89 -5.94 13.65 -13.69
N PRO A 90 -7.29 13.47 -13.57
CA PRO A 90 -8.09 13.56 -12.35
C PRO A 90 -7.84 12.40 -11.38
N GLN A 91 -8.28 12.55 -10.14
CA GLN A 91 -8.20 11.49 -9.11
C GLN A 91 -9.38 10.52 -9.29
N LEU A 92 -9.14 9.38 -9.94
CA LEU A 92 -10.15 8.39 -10.32
C LEU A 92 -10.01 7.06 -9.57
N GLY A 93 -9.44 7.08 -8.37
CA GLY A 93 -9.28 5.90 -7.53
C GLY A 93 -7.84 5.39 -7.44
N THR A 94 -7.63 4.36 -6.61
CA THR A 94 -6.31 3.83 -6.26
C THR A 94 -5.66 3.06 -7.42
N GLY A 95 -6.45 2.31 -8.20
CA GLY A 95 -5.96 1.63 -9.40
C GLY A 95 -5.49 2.64 -10.46
N HIS A 96 -6.24 3.73 -10.66
CA HIS A 96 -5.83 4.81 -11.56
C HIS A 96 -4.54 5.48 -11.07
N ALA A 97 -4.34 5.62 -9.75
CA ALA A 97 -3.12 6.20 -9.18
C ALA A 97 -1.89 5.35 -9.52
N VAL A 98 -1.95 4.03 -9.31
CA VAL A 98 -0.84 3.12 -9.66
C VAL A 98 -0.62 3.06 -11.17
N LEU A 99 -1.67 3.10 -11.99
CA LEU A 99 -1.59 3.12 -13.45
C LEU A 99 -0.70 4.28 -13.96
N GLN A 100 -0.76 5.46 -13.32
CA GLN A 100 0.07 6.61 -13.70
C GLN A 100 1.57 6.35 -13.55
N THR A 101 1.97 5.36 -12.73
CA THR A 101 3.38 5.09 -12.44
C THR A 101 4.03 4.10 -13.40
N LEU A 102 3.25 3.32 -14.16
CA LEU A 102 3.74 2.16 -14.93
C LEU A 102 4.92 2.46 -15.84
N THR A 103 4.96 3.63 -16.48
CA THR A 103 6.03 4.01 -17.40
C THR A 103 7.38 4.26 -16.71
N PHE A 104 7.37 4.42 -15.39
CA PHE A 104 8.58 4.66 -14.58
C PHE A 104 9.11 3.39 -13.93
N LEU A 105 8.28 2.33 -13.83
CA LEU A 105 8.63 1.10 -13.16
C LEU A 105 9.51 0.20 -14.02
N ASP A 106 10.35 -0.60 -13.37
CA ASP A 106 11.08 -1.68 -14.04
C ASP A 106 10.15 -2.90 -14.17
N PRO A 107 9.83 -3.34 -15.41
CA PRO A 107 8.93 -4.48 -15.61
C PRO A 107 9.51 -5.81 -15.12
N ALA A 108 10.84 -5.91 -14.95
CA ALA A 108 11.50 -7.13 -14.47
C ALA A 108 11.52 -7.24 -12.93
N ALA A 109 11.29 -6.12 -12.22
CA ALA A 109 11.27 -6.08 -10.77
C ALA A 109 9.85 -6.21 -10.22
N PRO A 110 9.64 -6.73 -9.00
CA PRO A 110 8.34 -6.65 -8.32
C PRO A 110 8.00 -5.21 -7.95
N THR A 111 6.71 -4.89 -7.86
CA THR A 111 6.20 -3.62 -7.36
C THR A 111 5.49 -3.80 -6.04
N LEU A 112 5.89 -3.02 -5.04
CA LEU A 112 5.25 -2.86 -3.75
C LEU A 112 4.44 -1.57 -3.74
N VAL A 113 3.17 -1.62 -3.33
CA VAL A 113 2.30 -0.44 -3.20
C VAL A 113 2.10 -0.13 -1.73
N LEU A 114 2.42 1.11 -1.35
CA LEU A 114 2.35 1.66 0.00
C LEU A 114 1.43 2.89 0.05
N TYR A 115 1.06 3.29 1.26
CA TYR A 115 0.25 4.49 1.50
C TYR A 115 1.05 5.51 2.31
N GLY A 116 1.13 6.74 1.83
CA GLY A 116 1.90 7.82 2.45
C GLY A 116 1.36 8.33 3.80
N ASP A 117 0.20 7.84 4.21
CA ASP A 117 -0.47 8.15 5.48
C ASP A 117 -0.48 6.98 6.47
N VAL A 118 0.24 5.90 6.19
CA VAL A 118 0.46 4.75 7.09
C VAL A 118 1.94 4.72 7.50
N PRO A 119 2.35 5.58 8.46
CA PRO A 119 3.76 5.89 8.71
C PRO A 119 4.53 4.82 9.48
N LEU A 120 3.85 3.89 10.16
CA LEU A 120 4.47 2.94 11.08
C LEU A 120 4.70 1.55 10.47
N ILE A 121 4.43 1.38 9.18
CA ILE A 121 4.63 0.09 8.51
C ILE A 121 6.09 -0.38 8.60
N GLY A 122 6.30 -1.60 9.09
CA GLY A 122 7.61 -2.18 9.36
C GLY A 122 8.26 -2.85 8.14
N VAL A 123 9.58 -2.77 8.06
CA VAL A 123 10.39 -3.44 7.02
C VAL A 123 10.18 -4.95 7.05
N ALA A 124 10.10 -5.58 8.23
CA ALA A 124 9.91 -7.02 8.37
C ALA A 124 8.57 -7.46 7.77
N THR A 125 7.49 -6.75 8.08
CA THR A 125 6.14 -6.99 7.53
C THR A 125 6.12 -6.87 6.01
N LEU A 126 6.75 -5.81 5.47
CA LEU A 126 6.81 -5.62 4.02
C LEU A 126 7.72 -6.65 3.32
N THR A 127 8.77 -7.11 3.96
CA THR A 127 9.61 -8.20 3.44
C THR A 127 8.80 -9.49 3.29
N ARG A 128 8.00 -9.86 4.29
CA ARG A 128 7.09 -11.01 4.19
C ARG A 128 6.04 -10.83 3.08
N LEU A 129 5.50 -9.62 2.93
CA LEU A 129 4.57 -9.32 1.85
C LEU A 129 5.19 -9.54 0.47
N ILE A 130 6.45 -9.14 0.28
CA ILE A 130 7.19 -9.35 -0.97
C ILE A 130 7.45 -10.84 -1.21
N GLU A 131 7.84 -11.57 -0.16
CA GLU A 131 8.09 -13.02 -0.24
C GLU A 131 6.85 -13.81 -0.66
N VAL A 132 5.66 -13.52 -0.08
CA VAL A 132 4.41 -14.20 -0.47
C VAL A 132 3.96 -13.82 -1.88
N ALA A 133 4.41 -12.68 -2.41
CA ALA A 133 4.10 -12.21 -3.76
C ALA A 133 5.02 -12.77 -4.86
N GLU A 134 6.07 -13.52 -4.54
CA GLU A 134 7.06 -14.02 -5.53
C GLU A 134 6.42 -14.74 -6.73
N ARG A 135 5.30 -15.43 -6.52
CA ARG A 135 4.63 -16.25 -7.54
C ARG A 135 3.34 -15.64 -8.08
N GLY A 136 2.90 -14.50 -7.52
CA GLY A 136 1.61 -13.92 -7.88
C GLY A 136 1.35 -12.59 -7.18
N LEU A 137 0.19 -12.46 -6.57
CA LEU A 137 -0.22 -11.27 -5.85
C LEU A 137 -0.14 -11.51 -4.34
N GLY A 138 0.60 -10.68 -3.63
CA GLY A 138 0.63 -10.61 -2.17
C GLY A 138 -0.26 -9.48 -1.66
N VAL A 139 -1.08 -9.74 -0.64
CA VAL A 139 -1.94 -8.75 0.01
C VAL A 139 -1.67 -8.77 1.51
N LEU A 140 -1.46 -7.60 2.10
CA LEU A 140 -1.36 -7.46 3.55
C LEU A 140 -2.78 -7.31 4.12
N THR A 141 -3.17 -8.23 4.99
CA THR A 141 -4.48 -8.26 5.64
C THR A 141 -4.34 -8.07 7.15
N GLU A 142 -5.44 -7.76 7.82
CA GLU A 142 -5.51 -7.67 9.28
C GLU A 142 -6.89 -8.12 9.74
N ASP A 143 -7.00 -8.72 10.92
CA ASP A 143 -8.28 -9.05 11.55
C ASP A 143 -8.66 -7.98 12.56
N LEU A 144 -9.82 -7.32 12.34
CA LEU A 144 -10.31 -6.26 13.20
C LEU A 144 -11.68 -6.62 13.82
N ASP A 145 -11.87 -6.27 15.09
CA ASP A 145 -13.18 -6.36 15.75
C ASP A 145 -14.20 -5.38 15.15
N ASP A 146 -13.72 -4.19 14.73
CA ASP A 146 -14.51 -3.19 14.01
C ASP A 146 -13.87 -2.91 12.64
N PRO A 147 -14.24 -3.66 11.60
CA PRO A 147 -13.67 -3.52 10.25
C PRO A 147 -14.25 -2.36 9.44
N GLY A 148 -15.09 -1.50 10.05
CA GLY A 148 -15.79 -0.41 9.35
C GLY A 148 -14.86 0.50 8.55
N GLY A 149 -15.22 0.73 7.28
CA GLY A 149 -14.49 1.63 6.37
C GLY A 149 -13.35 0.99 5.58
N TYR A 150 -13.06 -0.30 5.79
CA TYR A 150 -12.06 -1.05 5.04
C TYR A 150 -12.70 -1.97 3.99
N GLY A 151 -11.96 -2.39 2.98
CA GLY A 151 -12.31 -3.50 2.12
C GLY A 151 -12.22 -4.83 2.87
N ARG A 152 -13.09 -5.78 2.56
CA ARG A 152 -13.11 -7.12 3.18
C ARG A 152 -12.48 -8.16 2.27
N ILE A 153 -11.77 -9.09 2.89
CA ILE A 153 -11.21 -10.25 2.20
C ILE A 153 -12.28 -11.35 2.13
N VAL A 154 -12.76 -11.62 0.94
CA VAL A 154 -13.73 -12.71 0.72
C VAL A 154 -12.98 -13.98 0.34
N ARG A 155 -13.21 -15.06 1.11
CA ARG A 155 -12.56 -16.36 0.89
C ARG A 155 -13.57 -17.43 0.48
N ASP A 156 -13.09 -18.48 -0.19
CA ASP A 156 -13.87 -19.71 -0.43
C ASP A 156 -13.83 -20.65 0.78
N GLY A 157 -14.51 -21.81 0.66
CA GLY A 157 -14.56 -22.80 1.72
C GLY A 157 -13.22 -23.49 2.04
N ASP A 158 -12.23 -23.36 1.16
CA ASP A 158 -10.86 -23.87 1.32
C ASP A 158 -9.91 -22.81 1.85
N GLY A 159 -10.40 -21.58 2.07
CA GLY A 159 -9.62 -20.46 2.61
C GLY A 159 -8.89 -19.64 1.54
N ASN A 160 -9.07 -19.91 0.25
CA ASN A 160 -8.45 -19.12 -0.80
C ASN A 160 -9.14 -17.76 -0.96
N VAL A 161 -8.37 -16.72 -1.24
CA VAL A 161 -8.91 -15.38 -1.54
C VAL A 161 -9.67 -15.44 -2.87
N LEU A 162 -10.94 -15.04 -2.85
CA LEU A 162 -11.77 -14.91 -4.05
C LEU A 162 -11.77 -13.48 -4.60
N ARG A 163 -11.86 -12.51 -3.72
CA ARG A 163 -11.89 -11.08 -4.05
C ARG A 163 -11.74 -10.22 -2.81
N ILE A 164 -11.49 -8.95 -3.04
CA ILE A 164 -11.66 -7.90 -2.04
C ILE A 164 -12.92 -7.12 -2.40
N VAL A 165 -13.81 -6.90 -1.44
CA VAL A 165 -15.00 -6.08 -1.61
C VAL A 165 -14.85 -4.79 -0.78
N GLU A 166 -14.97 -3.64 -1.41
CA GLU A 166 -14.91 -2.35 -0.72
C GLU A 166 -16.16 -2.15 0.15
N GLU A 167 -16.01 -1.43 1.27
CA GLU A 167 -17.09 -1.19 2.26
C GLU A 167 -18.42 -0.75 1.62
N ARG A 168 -18.38 0.10 0.60
CA ARG A 168 -19.59 0.65 -0.03
C ARG A 168 -20.30 -0.32 -0.96
N ASP A 169 -19.57 -1.30 -1.46
CA ASP A 169 -20.06 -2.34 -2.37
C ASP A 169 -20.42 -3.64 -1.63
N ALA A 170 -20.03 -3.75 -0.35
CA ALA A 170 -20.21 -4.95 0.46
C ALA A 170 -21.68 -5.16 0.86
N SER A 171 -22.15 -6.41 0.80
CA SER A 171 -23.40 -6.86 1.42
C SER A 171 -23.32 -6.81 2.95
N GLU A 172 -24.45 -7.00 3.64
CA GLU A 172 -24.47 -7.07 5.12
C GLU A 172 -23.60 -8.25 5.64
N GLU A 173 -23.65 -9.40 4.96
CA GLU A 173 -22.85 -10.57 5.30
C GLU A 173 -21.36 -10.29 5.10
N GLU A 174 -20.99 -9.63 4.02
CA GLU A 174 -19.60 -9.27 3.74
C GLU A 174 -19.07 -8.21 4.71
N ARG A 175 -19.89 -7.26 5.14
CA ARG A 175 -19.50 -6.29 6.17
C ARG A 175 -19.20 -6.92 7.52
N ALA A 176 -19.75 -8.10 7.80
CA ALA A 176 -19.49 -8.85 9.03
C ALA A 176 -18.14 -9.59 9.01
N ILE A 177 -17.44 -9.66 7.86
CA ILE A 177 -16.09 -10.24 7.77
C ILE A 177 -15.11 -9.35 8.54
N GLY A 178 -14.38 -9.93 9.51
CA GLY A 178 -13.36 -9.24 10.29
C GLY A 178 -12.05 -9.03 9.55
N GLU A 179 -11.71 -9.90 8.58
CA GLU A 179 -10.48 -9.79 7.81
C GLU A 179 -10.57 -8.67 6.78
N ILE A 180 -9.72 -7.67 6.96
CA ILE A 180 -9.71 -6.46 6.13
C ILE A 180 -8.50 -6.43 5.19
N ASN A 181 -8.67 -5.70 4.09
CA ASN A 181 -7.57 -5.27 3.24
C ASN A 181 -6.95 -3.99 3.82
N THR A 182 -5.67 -4.04 4.15
CA THR A 182 -4.92 -2.87 4.64
C THR A 182 -4.58 -1.89 3.53
N GLY A 183 -4.70 -2.32 2.27
CA GLY A 183 -4.30 -1.58 1.07
C GLY A 183 -2.89 -1.92 0.56
N PHE A 184 -1.99 -2.39 1.41
CA PHE A 184 -0.65 -2.78 0.98
C PHE A 184 -0.68 -4.04 0.14
N LEU A 185 0.01 -4.02 -0.98
CA LEU A 185 0.14 -5.17 -1.87
C LEU A 185 1.49 -5.20 -2.56
N ALA A 186 1.89 -6.40 -2.98
CA ALA A 186 3.05 -6.62 -3.83
C ALA A 186 2.68 -7.52 -5.00
N ALA A 187 3.17 -7.21 -6.19
CA ALA A 187 2.89 -7.98 -7.41
C ALA A 187 4.04 -7.90 -8.42
N PRO A 188 4.16 -8.86 -9.34
CA PRO A 188 5.03 -8.71 -10.50
C PRO A 188 4.61 -7.49 -11.32
N THR A 189 5.55 -6.59 -11.62
CA THR A 189 5.24 -5.37 -12.39
C THR A 189 4.68 -5.69 -13.77
N ALA A 190 5.20 -6.73 -14.43
CA ALA A 190 4.65 -7.20 -15.72
C ALA A 190 3.17 -7.62 -15.63
N ALA A 191 2.70 -8.11 -14.49
CA ALA A 191 1.28 -8.41 -14.26
C ALA A 191 0.47 -7.12 -14.06
N LEU A 192 0.96 -6.19 -13.24
CA LEU A 192 0.33 -4.87 -13.06
C LEU A 192 0.16 -4.12 -14.39
N MET A 193 1.14 -4.23 -15.31
CA MET A 193 1.06 -3.63 -16.65
C MET A 193 -0.10 -4.18 -17.49
N ARG A 194 -0.54 -5.41 -17.22
CA ARG A 194 -1.73 -6.00 -17.88
C ARG A 194 -3.01 -5.68 -17.13
N TRP A 195 -2.98 -5.78 -15.80
CA TRP A 195 -4.19 -5.67 -14.97
C TRP A 195 -4.70 -4.25 -14.86
N LEU A 196 -3.82 -3.27 -14.60
CA LEU A 196 -4.25 -1.89 -14.33
C LEU A 196 -5.00 -1.23 -15.52
N PRO A 197 -4.60 -1.43 -16.79
CA PRO A 197 -5.38 -0.92 -17.92
C PRO A 197 -6.73 -1.64 -18.13
N ALA A 198 -6.92 -2.82 -17.54
CA ALA A 198 -8.15 -3.62 -17.65
C ALA A 198 -9.15 -3.35 -16.50
N LEU A 199 -8.80 -2.50 -15.54
CA LEU A 199 -9.70 -2.13 -14.46
C LEU A 199 -10.92 -1.38 -14.97
N GLY A 200 -12.09 -1.71 -14.41
CA GLY A 200 -13.33 -0.96 -14.60
C GLY A 200 -13.60 0.00 -13.45
N ASN A 201 -14.64 0.80 -13.59
CA ASN A 201 -15.13 1.72 -12.55
C ASN A 201 -16.65 1.59 -12.30
N ASP A 202 -17.22 0.45 -12.67
CA ASP A 202 -18.64 0.14 -12.42
C ASP A 202 -18.81 -0.36 -10.97
N ASN A 203 -18.78 0.60 -10.03
CA ASN A 203 -18.90 0.38 -8.59
C ASN A 203 -19.52 1.59 -7.91
N ALA A 204 -19.82 1.48 -6.61
CA ALA A 204 -20.54 2.51 -5.84
C ALA A 204 -19.86 3.90 -5.82
N GLN A 205 -18.55 3.98 -6.10
CA GLN A 205 -17.80 5.23 -6.11
C GLN A 205 -17.49 5.74 -7.52
N GLY A 206 -17.67 4.92 -8.56
CA GLY A 206 -17.27 5.24 -9.93
C GLY A 206 -15.76 5.36 -10.11
N GLU A 207 -14.99 4.67 -9.27
CA GLU A 207 -13.52 4.72 -9.20
C GLU A 207 -12.87 3.43 -9.70
N TYR A 208 -11.65 3.52 -10.22
CA TYR A 208 -10.83 2.35 -10.55
C TYR A 208 -10.20 1.83 -9.26
N TYR A 209 -10.78 0.77 -8.68
CA TYR A 209 -10.28 0.16 -7.46
C TYR A 209 -9.03 -0.69 -7.73
N LEU A 210 -7.95 -0.43 -7.00
CA LEU A 210 -6.74 -1.26 -7.08
C LEU A 210 -7.03 -2.70 -6.64
N THR A 211 -7.94 -2.89 -5.71
CA THR A 211 -8.35 -4.18 -5.17
C THR A 211 -8.96 -5.12 -6.21
N ASP A 212 -9.46 -4.60 -7.33
CA ASP A 212 -9.99 -5.41 -8.42
C ASP A 212 -8.93 -6.22 -9.17
N ILE A 213 -7.62 -5.90 -9.01
CA ILE A 213 -6.54 -6.74 -9.56
C ILE A 213 -6.54 -8.15 -8.97
N VAL A 214 -7.10 -8.36 -7.78
CA VAL A 214 -7.24 -9.70 -7.16
C VAL A 214 -8.03 -10.63 -8.09
N ARG A 215 -9.16 -10.17 -8.62
CA ARG A 215 -9.97 -10.96 -9.56
C ARG A 215 -9.22 -11.22 -10.87
N LEU A 216 -8.43 -10.26 -11.34
CA LEU A 216 -7.63 -10.42 -12.55
C LEU A 216 -6.50 -11.43 -12.35
N ALA A 217 -5.83 -11.40 -11.20
CA ALA A 217 -4.80 -12.38 -10.84
C ALA A 217 -5.37 -13.80 -10.80
N ILE A 218 -6.51 -14.00 -10.13
CA ILE A 218 -7.20 -15.28 -10.05
C ILE A 218 -7.63 -15.75 -11.46
N GLY A 219 -8.17 -14.85 -12.28
CA GLY A 219 -8.58 -15.13 -13.65
C GLY A 219 -7.43 -15.57 -14.56
N GLU A 220 -6.20 -15.13 -14.29
CA GLU A 220 -4.97 -15.59 -14.95
C GLU A 220 -4.38 -16.86 -14.33
N GLY A 221 -4.99 -17.42 -13.26
CA GLY A 221 -4.48 -18.60 -12.55
C GLY A 221 -3.27 -18.30 -11.67
N LEU A 222 -3.00 -17.02 -11.35
CA LEU A 222 -1.93 -16.64 -10.44
C LEU A 222 -2.40 -16.74 -8.99
N PRO A 223 -1.56 -17.24 -8.07
CA PRO A 223 -1.91 -17.31 -6.66
C PRO A 223 -2.07 -15.91 -6.06
N VAL A 224 -3.05 -15.77 -5.16
CA VAL A 224 -3.21 -14.62 -4.29
C VAL A 224 -2.92 -15.06 -2.87
N ALA A 225 -1.79 -14.64 -2.33
CA ALA A 225 -1.35 -14.98 -0.99
C ALA A 225 -1.53 -13.79 -0.03
N THR A 226 -1.83 -14.08 1.23
CA THR A 226 -1.97 -13.05 2.26
C THR A 226 -0.91 -13.21 3.34
N THR A 227 -0.56 -12.11 3.99
CA THR A 227 0.22 -12.08 5.22
C THR A 227 -0.33 -10.98 6.12
N GLN A 228 -0.02 -11.05 7.41
CA GLN A 228 -0.44 -10.05 8.40
C GLN A 228 0.77 -9.33 9.00
N PRO A 229 0.61 -8.11 9.54
CA PRO A 229 1.66 -7.41 10.26
C PRO A 229 2.01 -8.14 11.56
N ASP A 230 3.14 -7.82 12.16
CA ASP A 230 3.50 -8.32 13.48
C ASP A 230 2.65 -7.64 14.56
N ASP A 231 2.32 -6.39 14.36
CA ASP A 231 1.48 -5.57 15.24
C ASP A 231 0.44 -4.81 14.43
N SER A 232 -0.83 -4.83 14.85
CA SER A 232 -1.94 -4.16 14.16
C SER A 232 -1.75 -2.65 13.99
N TRP A 233 -0.97 -2.00 14.84
CA TRP A 233 -0.67 -0.57 14.71
C TRP A 233 0.19 -0.22 13.49
N GLU A 234 0.93 -1.18 12.91
CA GLU A 234 1.75 -0.95 11.71
C GLU A 234 0.90 -0.48 10.50
N VAL A 235 -0.34 -0.93 10.41
CA VAL A 235 -1.24 -0.68 9.28
C VAL A 235 -2.26 0.43 9.57
N LEU A 236 -2.14 1.12 10.70
CA LEU A 236 -3.04 2.21 11.05
C LEU A 236 -2.75 3.46 10.21
N GLY A 237 -3.74 3.87 9.43
CA GLY A 237 -3.69 5.08 8.62
C GLY A 237 -4.16 6.33 9.35
N VAL A 238 -3.48 7.45 9.12
CA VAL A 238 -3.86 8.76 9.67
C VAL A 238 -4.86 9.45 8.74
N ASN A 239 -6.13 9.43 9.11
CA ASN A 239 -7.20 10.12 8.38
C ASN A 239 -7.81 11.30 9.14
N SER A 240 -7.53 11.41 10.45
CA SER A 240 -8.00 12.46 11.33
C SER A 240 -6.93 12.85 12.35
N LYS A 241 -7.11 14.02 13.00
CA LYS A 241 -6.22 14.47 14.08
C LYS A 241 -6.28 13.55 15.30
N VAL A 242 -7.41 12.84 15.51
CA VAL A 242 -7.54 11.86 16.59
C VAL A 242 -6.64 10.68 16.32
N GLN A 243 -6.73 10.08 15.13
CA GLN A 243 -5.85 8.98 14.73
C GLN A 243 -4.37 9.38 14.76
N LEU A 244 -4.03 10.61 14.37
CA LEU A 244 -2.66 11.11 14.49
C LEU A 244 -2.20 11.12 15.96
N ALA A 245 -3.03 11.61 16.88
CA ALA A 245 -2.70 11.64 18.31
C ALA A 245 -2.61 10.25 18.94
N GLU A 246 -3.35 9.28 18.41
CA GLU A 246 -3.24 7.87 18.81
C GLU A 246 -1.91 7.27 18.35
N LEU A 247 -1.50 7.49 17.10
CA LEU A 247 -0.21 7.03 16.60
C LEU A 247 0.98 7.70 17.31
N GLU A 248 0.86 8.97 17.70
CA GLU A 248 1.90 9.68 18.50
C GLU A 248 2.19 8.99 19.84
N ARG A 249 1.24 8.24 20.39
CA ARG A 249 1.46 7.50 21.64
C ARG A 249 2.15 6.16 21.43
N LEU A 250 2.08 5.63 20.21
CA LEU A 250 2.68 4.35 19.82
C LEU A 250 4.11 4.54 19.29
N HIS A 251 4.37 5.69 18.69
CA HIS A 251 5.69 6.09 18.16
C HIS A 251 6.67 6.48 19.27
#